data_d45a0cee1de4f331f321b1eabf6d9df5
#
_entry.id   d45a0cee1de4f331f321b1eabf6d9df5
#
_cell.length_a   1.000
_cell.length_b   1.000
_cell.length_c   1.000
_cell.angle_alpha   90.00
_cell.angle_beta   90.00
_cell.angle_gamma   90.00
#
_symmetry.space_group_name_H-M   'P 1'
#
loop_
_entity.id
_entity.type
_entity.pdbx_description
1 polymer ?
#
loop_
_entity_poly.entity_id
_entity_poly.type
_entity_poly.pdbx_seq_one_letter_code
_entity_poly.pdbx_strand_id
1 'polypeptide(L)'
;MRSLTRCVFGLISAMILFGQSLHVPPSQTDLKTPGVFSVTIDSPPDKAPVALQWDFSVPPVIALSAADITIGKAAAAARKSLTCTIRTTKPAARGMRYACILAGGRDPIANGPIAVVQYRAQWDVKGAPIRVEIENVLGASADLKRIPIPNVDAIIDIQ
;
A
#
# COMPACT_ATOMS: atom_id res chain seq x y z
N MET A 1 -62.73 1.29 -22.09
CA MET A 1 -61.45 0.60 -22.34
C MET A 1 -60.32 1.47 -21.80
N ARG A 2 -59.78 1.17 -20.60
CA ARG A 2 -58.69 1.91 -19.98
C ARG A 2 -57.43 1.00 -19.97
N SER A 3 -56.45 1.40 -20.77
CA SER A 3 -55.16 0.70 -20.89
C SER A 3 -54.27 1.07 -19.69
N LEU A 4 -53.90 0.08 -18.88
CA LEU A 4 -52.94 0.23 -17.79
C LEU A 4 -51.55 -0.07 -18.35
N THR A 5 -50.74 0.99 -18.51
CA THR A 5 -49.33 0.87 -18.85
C THR A 5 -48.56 0.55 -17.57
N ARG A 6 -48.04 -0.67 -17.42
CA ARG A 6 -47.14 -1.10 -16.36
C ARG A 6 -45.73 -0.59 -16.65
N CYS A 7 -45.29 0.41 -15.90
CA CYS A 7 -43.86 0.76 -15.84
C CYS A 7 -43.11 -0.29 -15.04
N VAL A 8 -42.25 -1.07 -15.69
CA VAL A 8 -41.31 -1.96 -15.04
C VAL A 8 -40.07 -1.11 -14.67
N PHE A 9 -39.94 -0.77 -13.39
CA PHE A 9 -38.73 -0.18 -12.86
C PHE A 9 -37.67 -1.28 -12.74
N GLY A 10 -36.71 -1.30 -13.66
CA GLY A 10 -35.51 -2.13 -13.55
C GLY A 10 -34.60 -1.60 -12.46
N LEU A 11 -34.48 -2.32 -11.36
CA LEU A 11 -33.45 -2.10 -10.34
C LEU A 11 -32.09 -2.45 -10.96
N ILE A 12 -31.30 -1.44 -11.35
CA ILE A 12 -29.90 -1.60 -11.70
C ILE A 12 -29.15 -1.74 -10.36
N SER A 13 -28.90 -2.99 -9.95
CA SER A 13 -27.95 -3.27 -8.87
C SER A 13 -26.56 -2.87 -9.32
N ALA A 14 -26.05 -1.75 -8.85
CA ALA A 14 -24.66 -1.38 -8.99
C ALA A 14 -23.82 -2.41 -8.20
N MET A 15 -23.22 -3.36 -8.89
CA MET A 15 -22.18 -4.21 -8.32
C MET A 15 -20.97 -3.32 -8.04
N ILE A 16 -20.76 -2.97 -6.77
CA ILE A 16 -19.52 -2.37 -6.31
C ILE A 16 -18.46 -3.45 -6.44
N LEU A 17 -17.63 -3.36 -7.48
CA LEU A 17 -16.43 -4.18 -7.61
C LEU A 17 -15.44 -3.74 -6.54
N PHE A 18 -15.43 -4.43 -5.40
CA PHE A 18 -14.33 -4.33 -4.45
C PHE A 18 -13.08 -4.94 -5.10
N GLY A 19 -12.18 -4.08 -5.57
CA GLY A 19 -10.85 -4.46 -6.05
C GLY A 19 -9.88 -4.63 -4.89
N GLN A 20 -8.67 -5.14 -5.17
CA GLN A 20 -7.57 -5.07 -4.22
C GLN A 20 -7.15 -3.62 -4.01
N SER A 21 -6.74 -3.29 -2.78
CA SER A 21 -6.17 -1.99 -2.44
C SER A 21 -4.98 -2.14 -1.52
N LEU A 22 -4.00 -1.26 -1.66
CA LEU A 22 -3.02 -1.00 -0.62
C LEU A 22 -3.46 0.24 0.16
N HIS A 23 -3.13 0.28 1.43
CA HIS A 23 -3.31 1.48 2.24
C HIS A 23 -2.25 1.55 3.33
N VAL A 24 -2.00 2.77 3.80
CA VAL A 24 -1.17 3.04 4.97
C VAL A 24 -2.11 3.58 6.03
N PRO A 25 -2.36 2.84 7.12
CA PRO A 25 -3.15 3.34 8.22
C PRO A 25 -2.56 4.63 8.77
N PRO A 26 -3.37 5.59 9.20
CA PRO A 26 -2.89 6.80 9.85
C PRO A 26 -1.93 6.44 10.99
N SER A 27 -0.79 7.08 11.03
CA SER A 27 0.19 6.93 12.11
C SER A 27 0.58 8.29 12.64
N GLN A 28 0.79 8.36 13.95
CA GLN A 28 1.32 9.53 14.63
C GLN A 28 2.69 9.17 15.18
N THR A 29 3.63 10.10 15.10
CA THR A 29 4.96 9.93 15.65
C THR A 29 5.41 11.20 16.35
N ASP A 30 6.30 11.04 17.32
CA ASP A 30 7.02 12.10 17.98
C ASP A 30 8.39 12.29 17.28
N LEU A 31 8.87 13.52 17.19
CA LEU A 31 10.19 13.85 16.63
C LEU A 31 11.36 13.16 17.37
N LYS A 32 11.16 12.77 18.63
CA LYS A 32 12.21 12.17 19.47
C LYS A 32 12.35 10.67 19.31
N THR A 33 11.34 10.01 18.79
CA THR A 33 11.31 8.55 18.62
C THR A 33 11.20 8.15 17.16
N PRO A 34 11.75 7.00 16.75
CA PRO A 34 11.52 6.48 15.43
C PRO A 34 10.02 6.27 15.20
N GLY A 35 9.50 6.82 14.10
CA GLY A 35 8.13 6.56 13.68
C GLY A 35 8.03 5.22 12.97
N VAL A 36 6.82 4.67 12.94
CA VAL A 36 6.52 3.41 12.25
C VAL A 36 5.22 3.57 11.48
N PHE A 37 5.23 3.16 10.21
CA PHE A 37 4.00 2.95 9.48
C PHE A 37 3.98 1.57 8.80
N SER A 38 2.80 1.09 8.48
CA SER A 38 2.64 -0.19 7.78
C SER A 38 2.01 0.02 6.42
N VAL A 39 2.51 -0.71 5.42
CA VAL A 39 1.80 -0.89 4.16
C VAL A 39 0.91 -2.11 4.32
N THR A 40 -0.38 -1.92 4.14
CA THR A 40 -1.40 -2.95 4.38
C THR A 40 -2.13 -3.27 3.08
N ILE A 41 -2.40 -4.54 2.85
CA ILE A 41 -3.23 -5.00 1.73
C ILE A 41 -4.63 -5.35 2.19
N ASP A 42 -5.60 -5.02 1.35
CA ASP A 42 -6.98 -5.47 1.46
C ASP A 42 -7.43 -6.08 0.12
N SER A 43 -7.87 -7.31 0.16
CA SER A 43 -8.25 -8.10 -1.02
C SER A 43 -9.51 -8.91 -0.74
N PRO A 44 -10.39 -9.08 -1.73
CA PRO A 44 -11.46 -10.08 -1.63
C PRO A 44 -10.88 -11.48 -1.37
N PRO A 45 -11.57 -12.34 -0.59
CA PRO A 45 -11.02 -13.63 -0.14
C PRO A 45 -10.52 -14.56 -1.25
N ASP A 46 -11.17 -14.53 -2.40
CA ASP A 46 -10.89 -15.37 -3.58
C ASP A 46 -9.89 -14.72 -4.57
N LYS A 47 -9.44 -13.51 -4.29
CA LYS A 47 -8.58 -12.71 -5.19
C LYS A 47 -7.27 -12.26 -4.56
N ALA A 48 -6.91 -12.84 -3.42
CA ALA A 48 -5.67 -12.50 -2.73
C ALA A 48 -4.45 -12.78 -3.61
N PRO A 49 -3.51 -11.81 -3.75
CA PRO A 49 -2.32 -11.99 -4.58
C PRO A 49 -1.33 -12.95 -3.91
N VAL A 50 -0.51 -13.62 -4.73
CA VAL A 50 0.62 -14.44 -4.26
C VAL A 50 1.95 -13.71 -4.34
N ALA A 51 2.01 -12.60 -5.04
CA ALA A 51 3.17 -11.72 -5.09
C ALA A 51 2.72 -10.28 -5.32
N LEU A 52 3.54 -9.34 -4.87
CA LEU A 52 3.31 -7.91 -5.01
C LEU A 52 4.60 -7.19 -5.37
N GLN A 53 4.49 -6.13 -6.14
CA GLN A 53 5.52 -5.10 -6.25
C GLN A 53 4.88 -3.72 -6.09
N TRP A 54 5.63 -2.79 -5.55
CA TRP A 54 5.25 -1.38 -5.46
C TRP A 54 6.48 -0.50 -5.34
N ASP A 55 6.33 0.75 -5.69
CA ASP A 55 7.28 1.79 -5.35
C ASP A 55 6.66 2.63 -4.21
N PHE A 56 7.45 3.13 -3.30
CA PHE A 56 7.01 4.18 -2.40
C PHE A 56 8.02 5.31 -2.28
N SER A 57 7.50 6.51 -2.12
CA SER A 57 8.31 7.72 -2.02
C SER A 57 8.07 8.40 -0.68
N VAL A 58 9.14 8.84 -0.05
CA VAL A 58 9.12 9.65 1.16
C VAL A 58 9.84 10.97 0.93
N PRO A 59 9.35 12.09 1.49
CA PRO A 59 10.00 13.38 1.31
C PRO A 59 11.36 13.45 2.01
N PRO A 60 12.23 14.43 1.68
CA PRO A 60 13.60 14.54 2.20
C PRO A 60 13.68 14.68 3.72
N VAL A 61 12.61 15.11 4.38
CA VAL A 61 12.52 15.24 5.83
C VAL A 61 12.46 13.89 6.57
N ILE A 62 12.25 12.80 5.81
CA ILE A 62 12.20 11.44 6.35
C ILE A 62 13.51 10.72 6.04
N ALA A 63 14.21 10.29 7.08
CA ALA A 63 15.37 9.42 6.97
C ALA A 63 14.94 7.96 7.17
N LEU A 64 15.22 7.15 6.20
CA LEU A 64 15.12 5.69 6.28
C LEU A 64 16.06 5.05 5.28
N SER A 65 16.38 3.79 5.48
CA SER A 65 17.17 2.95 4.58
C SER A 65 16.35 1.74 4.12
N ALA A 66 16.84 1.00 3.16
CA ALA A 66 16.16 -0.24 2.76
C ALA A 66 16.10 -1.28 3.90
N ALA A 67 17.04 -1.24 4.85
CA ALA A 67 17.05 -2.11 6.04
C ALA A 67 15.96 -1.77 7.08
N ASP A 68 15.43 -0.55 7.02
CA ASP A 68 14.34 -0.11 7.91
C ASP A 68 12.96 -0.57 7.40
N ILE A 69 12.93 -1.25 6.24
CA ILE A 69 11.72 -1.80 5.63
C ILE A 69 11.70 -3.30 5.88
N THR A 70 10.84 -3.75 6.76
CA THR A 70 10.74 -5.15 7.17
C THR A 70 9.44 -5.78 6.72
N ILE A 71 9.43 -7.11 6.64
CA ILE A 71 8.24 -7.86 6.22
C ILE A 71 7.12 -7.73 7.26
N GLY A 72 5.89 -7.49 6.80
CA GLY A 72 4.70 -7.44 7.63
C GLY A 72 4.12 -8.82 7.95
N LYS A 73 3.27 -8.89 8.98
CA LYS A 73 2.73 -10.16 9.49
C LYS A 73 1.95 -10.96 8.44
N ALA A 74 1.14 -10.31 7.61
CA ALA A 74 0.35 -11.01 6.58
C ALA A 74 1.25 -11.67 5.52
N ALA A 75 2.30 -10.98 5.11
CA ALA A 75 3.28 -11.49 4.16
C ALA A 75 4.15 -12.61 4.76
N ALA A 76 4.58 -12.44 6.01
CA ALA A 76 5.36 -13.45 6.73
C ALA A 76 4.55 -14.76 6.93
N ALA A 77 3.27 -14.65 7.29
CA ALA A 77 2.36 -15.80 7.41
C ALA A 77 2.19 -16.56 6.09
N ALA A 78 2.21 -15.85 4.95
CA ALA A 78 2.19 -16.42 3.61
C ALA A 78 3.60 -16.87 3.12
N ARG A 79 4.59 -16.91 4.01
CA ARG A 79 5.98 -17.34 3.71
C ARG A 79 6.63 -16.57 2.56
N LYS A 80 6.35 -15.26 2.49
CA LYS A 80 6.94 -14.37 1.49
C LYS A 80 8.29 -13.85 1.96
N SER A 81 9.09 -13.39 1.00
CA SER A 81 10.29 -12.59 1.22
C SER A 81 10.05 -11.19 0.68
N LEU A 82 10.48 -10.18 1.43
CA LEU A 82 10.44 -8.79 1.03
C LEU A 82 11.84 -8.32 0.67
N THR A 83 11.98 -7.72 -0.50
CA THR A 83 13.21 -7.05 -0.93
C THR A 83 12.86 -5.65 -1.38
N CYS A 84 13.49 -4.65 -0.76
CA CYS A 84 13.36 -3.25 -1.14
C CYS A 84 14.73 -2.67 -1.52
N THR A 85 14.77 -1.89 -2.58
CA THR A 85 15.96 -1.22 -3.07
C THR A 85 15.69 0.26 -3.30
N ILE A 86 16.71 1.09 -3.05
CA ILE A 86 16.61 2.52 -3.33
C ILE A 86 16.67 2.71 -4.86
N ARG A 87 15.68 3.42 -5.40
CA ARG A 87 15.74 3.95 -6.76
C ARG A 87 16.25 5.38 -6.70
N THR A 88 17.42 5.62 -7.25
CA THR A 88 17.95 6.97 -7.40
C THR A 88 17.16 7.67 -8.52
N THR A 89 16.16 8.46 -8.17
CA THR A 89 15.52 9.37 -9.09
C THR A 89 16.19 10.75 -8.96
N LYS A 90 16.67 11.29 -10.06
CA LYS A 90 17.05 12.72 -10.11
C LYS A 90 15.76 13.56 -10.08
N PRO A 91 15.68 14.62 -9.28
CA PRO A 91 16.65 15.19 -8.34
C PRO A 91 16.35 14.84 -6.88
N ALA A 92 17.36 14.90 -6.02
CA ALA A 92 17.28 14.71 -4.56
C ALA A 92 16.23 15.59 -3.84
N ALA A 93 15.77 16.65 -4.48
CA ALA A 93 14.73 17.55 -3.97
C ALA A 93 13.34 16.89 -3.78
N ARG A 94 13.09 15.71 -4.38
CA ARG A 94 11.80 15.00 -4.25
C ARG A 94 11.78 13.91 -3.19
N GLY A 95 12.88 13.73 -2.44
CA GLY A 95 12.99 12.68 -1.44
C GLY A 95 13.51 11.35 -1.97
N MET A 96 13.34 10.30 -1.19
CA MET A 96 13.82 8.94 -1.50
C MET A 96 12.69 8.10 -2.07
N ARG A 97 13.02 7.31 -3.10
CA ARG A 97 12.10 6.34 -3.68
C ARG A 97 12.64 4.93 -3.48
N TYR A 98 11.79 4.04 -3.06
CA TYR A 98 12.08 2.62 -2.84
C TYR A 98 11.22 1.78 -3.77
N ALA A 99 11.84 0.81 -4.43
CA ALA A 99 11.14 -0.24 -5.15
C ALA A 99 11.14 -1.49 -4.30
N CYS A 100 9.97 -2.02 -3.99
CA CYS A 100 9.76 -3.18 -3.15
C CYS A 100 9.15 -4.33 -3.94
N ILE A 101 9.63 -5.55 -3.70
CA ILE A 101 9.10 -6.79 -4.25
C ILE A 101 8.82 -7.73 -3.09
N LEU A 102 7.60 -8.23 -3.02
CA LEU A 102 7.16 -9.25 -2.09
C LEU A 102 6.82 -10.51 -2.87
N ALA A 103 7.61 -11.54 -2.72
CA ALA A 103 7.47 -12.78 -3.48
C ALA A 103 7.93 -14.00 -2.66
N GLY A 104 7.68 -15.20 -3.19
CA GLY A 104 8.03 -16.48 -2.58
C GLY A 104 6.82 -17.34 -2.28
N GLY A 105 6.94 -18.65 -2.47
CA GLY A 105 5.86 -19.59 -2.25
C GLY A 105 4.61 -19.34 -3.12
N ARG A 106 3.60 -20.19 -2.95
CA ARG A 106 2.33 -20.08 -3.67
C ARG A 106 1.16 -19.66 -2.79
N ASP A 107 1.39 -19.49 -1.50
CA ASP A 107 0.33 -19.14 -0.56
C ASP A 107 -0.17 -17.72 -0.86
N PRO A 108 -1.48 -17.50 -0.91
CA PRO A 108 -2.05 -16.18 -1.07
C PRO A 108 -1.75 -15.31 0.17
N ILE A 109 -1.54 -14.02 -0.06
CA ILE A 109 -1.29 -13.05 1.00
C ILE A 109 -2.64 -12.61 1.57
N ALA A 110 -2.89 -12.95 2.82
CA ALA A 110 -4.10 -12.53 3.53
C ALA A 110 -4.12 -11.01 3.77
N ASN A 111 -5.30 -10.47 4.05
CA ASN A 111 -5.47 -9.06 4.42
C ASN A 111 -4.65 -8.73 5.66
N GLY A 112 -4.02 -7.55 5.65
CA GLY A 112 -3.21 -7.07 6.75
C GLY A 112 -1.85 -6.51 6.31
N PRO A 113 -0.96 -6.20 7.29
CA PRO A 113 0.33 -5.60 7.03
C PRO A 113 1.24 -6.50 6.18
N ILE A 114 1.73 -5.98 5.04
CA ILE A 114 2.68 -6.66 4.15
C ILE A 114 4.10 -6.13 4.31
N ALA A 115 4.25 -4.88 4.72
CA ALA A 115 5.53 -4.27 5.06
C ALA A 115 5.37 -3.35 6.26
N VAL A 116 6.43 -3.23 7.05
CA VAL A 116 6.54 -2.29 8.18
C VAL A 116 7.77 -1.42 7.92
N VAL A 117 7.59 -0.12 7.97
CA VAL A 117 8.63 0.88 7.69
C VAL A 117 8.91 1.66 8.96
N GLN A 118 10.17 1.60 9.43
CA GLN A 118 10.65 2.46 10.49
C GLN A 118 11.32 3.68 9.89
N TYR A 119 11.09 4.86 10.45
CA TYR A 119 11.64 6.10 9.91
C TYR A 119 12.00 7.07 11.04
N ARG A 120 12.82 8.08 10.69
CA ARG A 120 13.14 9.20 11.57
C ARG A 120 12.89 10.51 10.84
N ALA A 121 12.30 11.48 11.51
CA ALA A 121 12.25 12.83 10.99
C ALA A 121 13.62 13.48 11.14
N GLN A 122 14.13 14.12 10.08
CA GLN A 122 15.47 14.73 10.09
C GLN A 122 15.47 16.16 10.65
N TRP A 123 14.37 16.89 10.52
CA TRP A 123 14.25 18.29 10.92
C TRP A 123 13.01 18.50 11.77
N ASP A 124 12.90 19.67 12.37
CA ASP A 124 11.69 20.07 13.10
C ASP A 124 10.54 20.31 12.10
N VAL A 125 9.79 19.27 11.87
CA VAL A 125 8.59 19.24 11.00
C VAL A 125 7.30 19.13 11.81
N LYS A 126 7.34 19.53 13.07
CA LYS A 126 6.21 19.45 14.00
C LYS A 126 4.96 20.06 13.40
N GLY A 127 3.88 19.29 13.42
CA GLY A 127 2.59 19.70 12.91
C GLY A 127 2.46 19.74 11.38
N ALA A 128 3.50 19.31 10.64
CA ALA A 128 3.42 19.20 9.19
C ALA A 128 2.98 17.79 8.75
N PRO A 129 1.94 17.66 7.91
CA PRO A 129 1.58 16.38 7.33
C PRO A 129 2.66 15.93 6.36
N ILE A 130 3.15 14.71 6.55
CA ILE A 130 4.12 14.09 5.66
C ILE A 130 3.40 13.15 4.70
N ARG A 131 3.51 13.43 3.41
CA ARG A 131 2.92 12.60 2.38
C ARG A 131 3.84 11.46 1.99
N VAL A 132 3.33 10.24 2.04
CA VAL A 132 3.94 9.03 1.50
C VAL A 132 3.13 8.60 0.28
N GLU A 133 3.79 8.47 -0.86
CA GLU A 133 3.15 8.07 -2.11
C GLU A 133 3.51 6.60 -2.40
N ILE A 134 2.49 5.77 -2.66
CA ILE A 134 2.66 4.37 -3.10
C ILE A 134 2.18 4.27 -4.54
N GLU A 135 3.10 3.91 -5.43
CA GLU A 135 2.88 3.91 -6.87
C GLU A 135 3.34 2.59 -7.51
N ASN A 136 2.99 2.42 -8.78
CA ASN A 136 3.39 1.26 -9.59
C ASN A 136 3.03 -0.07 -8.93
N VAL A 137 1.89 -0.10 -8.24
CA VAL A 137 1.44 -1.29 -7.52
C VAL A 137 0.96 -2.35 -8.49
N LEU A 138 1.49 -3.54 -8.34
CA LEU A 138 1.15 -4.68 -9.16
C LEU A 138 1.11 -5.95 -8.33
N GLY A 139 -0.01 -6.65 -8.38
CA GLY A 139 -0.15 -7.99 -7.83
C GLY A 139 -0.04 -9.08 -8.90
N ALA A 140 0.27 -10.28 -8.46
CA ALA A 140 0.13 -11.49 -9.26
C ALA A 140 -0.76 -12.51 -8.53
N SER A 141 -1.68 -13.11 -9.25
CA SER A 141 -2.52 -14.20 -8.76
C SER A 141 -1.80 -15.55 -8.80
N ALA A 142 -2.38 -16.59 -8.19
CA ALA A 142 -1.81 -17.92 -8.18
C ALA A 142 -1.65 -18.56 -9.57
N ASP A 143 -2.48 -18.16 -10.52
CA ASP A 143 -2.43 -18.53 -11.93
C ASP A 143 -1.57 -17.57 -12.79
N LEU A 144 -0.71 -16.77 -12.13
CA LEU A 144 0.25 -15.83 -12.72
C LEU A 144 -0.38 -14.70 -13.53
N LYS A 145 -1.65 -14.41 -13.31
CA LYS A 145 -2.29 -13.25 -13.93
C LYS A 145 -1.94 -11.98 -13.18
N ARG A 146 -1.80 -10.92 -13.93
CA ARG A 146 -1.56 -9.58 -13.40
C ARG A 146 -2.82 -9.05 -12.72
N ILE A 147 -2.65 -8.53 -11.50
CA ILE A 147 -3.69 -7.85 -10.74
C ILE A 147 -3.30 -6.38 -10.62
N PRO A 148 -3.96 -5.46 -11.33
CA PRO A 148 -3.72 -4.03 -11.15
C PRO A 148 -4.29 -3.60 -9.80
N ILE A 149 -3.50 -2.83 -9.04
CA ILE A 149 -3.89 -2.27 -7.75
C ILE A 149 -3.70 -0.75 -7.85
N PRO A 150 -4.67 0.06 -7.43
CA PRO A 150 -4.56 1.51 -7.49
C PRO A 150 -3.37 2.05 -6.70
N ASN A 151 -2.81 3.17 -7.15
CA ASN A 151 -1.85 3.95 -6.39
C ASN A 151 -2.53 4.56 -5.16
N VAL A 152 -1.76 4.80 -4.12
CA VAL A 152 -2.25 5.31 -2.84
C VAL A 152 -1.36 6.44 -2.33
N ASP A 153 -2.00 7.48 -1.83
CA ASP A 153 -1.36 8.53 -1.05
C ASP A 153 -1.73 8.37 0.42
N ALA A 154 -0.76 8.43 1.27
CA ALA A 154 -0.94 8.37 2.71
C ALA A 154 -0.33 9.60 3.39
N ILE A 155 -0.92 9.99 4.51
CA ILE A 155 -0.43 11.10 5.32
C ILE A 155 -0.01 10.55 6.67
N ILE A 156 1.20 10.94 7.10
CA ILE A 156 1.74 10.69 8.43
C ILE A 156 1.79 12.02 9.16
N ASP A 157 1.17 12.09 10.32
CA ASP A 157 1.19 13.28 11.16
C ASP A 157 2.35 13.20 12.17
N ILE A 158 3.19 14.25 12.20
CA ILE A 158 4.28 14.38 13.16
C ILE A 158 3.86 15.40 14.24
N GLN A 159 3.82 14.95 15.47
CA GLN A 159 3.43 15.76 16.66
C GLN A 159 4.63 16.30 17.42
#